data_3b0d09cb6ee20a8d6a10e98b3f120957
#
_entry.id   3b0d09cb6ee20a8d6a10e98b3f120957
#
_cell.length_a   1.000
_cell.length_b   1.000
_cell.length_c   1.000
_cell.angle_alpha   90.00
_cell.angle_beta   90.00
_cell.angle_gamma   90.00
#
_symmetry.space_group_name_H-M   'P 1'
#
loop_
_entity.id
_entity.type
_entity.pdbx_description
1 polymer ?
#
loop_
_entity_poly.entity_id
_entity_poly.type
_entity_poly.pdbx_seq_one_letter_code
_entity_poly.pdbx_strand_id
1 'polypeptide(L)'
;MSKFLFVIPPFWGHINPTLSIGGTLLERGHDVAWAGMTKLNMKLFPSGAKYFYMEKTESKNEKEIERIILLQNKGANMPALEALKLGLEDTYIPFARMMIDEFNEIVEQYKPDVIVNDCITFVGGLSAQLKNIPFATITPITPNALNDPQSAPKVTEWVHKSIIDLQRFVGIDGDEEFMQSKLLNMYYTSQLFCGLDNASVPPYMKFIGALTGRPDNTPFDWKKLEAMGDHPKIYISIGTVLVQSRKDFFSHMIEALKDNPVTVIAAADPNILDEWPENFIVQGYVPQSELLKHIDVVIGHGGLNTTCDTFMNGIPMLIIPMAFDQSHTAQLIQNYGCGIRIKYSRMRVKDIEHAVDELLYNPTYKKAAKEIQQSFIEAGGNKRAAELLEEIITVKK
;
A
#
# COMPACT_ATOMS: atom_id res chain seq x y z
N MET A 1 -11.69 10.06 25.13
CA MET A 1 -12.42 9.47 24.00
C MET A 1 -12.51 10.54 22.94
N SER A 2 -11.94 10.30 21.76
CA SER A 2 -11.91 11.23 20.63
C SER A 2 -12.45 10.53 19.38
N LYS A 3 -12.84 11.31 18.36
CA LYS A 3 -13.43 10.82 17.12
C LYS A 3 -12.45 10.95 15.98
N PHE A 4 -12.14 9.84 15.32
CA PHE A 4 -11.26 9.79 14.13
C PHE A 4 -12.09 9.41 12.90
N LEU A 5 -11.93 10.18 11.83
CA LEU A 5 -12.55 9.91 10.54
C LEU A 5 -11.49 9.63 9.49
N PHE A 6 -11.38 8.38 9.06
CA PHE A 6 -10.54 7.98 7.94
C PHE A 6 -11.27 8.21 6.62
N VAL A 7 -10.61 8.81 5.65
CA VAL A 7 -11.13 8.87 4.28
C VAL A 7 -10.25 8.04 3.36
N ILE A 8 -10.87 7.11 2.64
CA ILE A 8 -10.19 6.04 1.92
C ILE A 8 -10.56 6.03 0.42
N PRO A 9 -9.59 5.75 -0.46
CA PRO A 9 -9.85 5.55 -1.88
C PRO A 9 -10.38 4.12 -2.13
N PRO A 10 -10.90 3.82 -3.35
CA PRO A 10 -11.42 2.49 -3.69
C PRO A 10 -10.31 1.47 -4.01
N PHE A 11 -9.17 1.53 -3.32
CA PHE A 11 -8.00 0.67 -3.58
C PHE A 11 -7.59 -0.09 -2.32
N TRP A 12 -7.63 -1.42 -2.37
CA TRP A 12 -7.34 -2.29 -1.21
C TRP A 12 -5.97 -2.03 -0.59
N GLY A 13 -4.95 -1.72 -1.38
CA GLY A 13 -3.62 -1.37 -0.88
C GLY A 13 -3.59 -0.14 0.05
N HIS A 14 -4.58 0.75 -0.10
CA HIS A 14 -4.75 1.95 0.70
C HIS A 14 -5.76 1.76 1.85
N ILE A 15 -6.78 0.90 1.65
CA ILE A 15 -7.81 0.61 2.68
C ILE A 15 -7.21 -0.22 3.81
N ASN A 16 -6.59 -1.35 3.48
CA ASN A 16 -6.10 -2.33 4.46
C ASN A 16 -5.26 -1.74 5.59
N PRO A 17 -4.27 -0.88 5.34
CA PRO A 17 -3.47 -0.29 6.39
C PRO A 17 -4.28 0.53 7.39
N THR A 18 -5.32 1.23 6.93
CA THR A 18 -6.16 2.07 7.80
C THR A 18 -6.96 1.24 8.79
N LEU A 19 -7.34 0.00 8.42
CA LEU A 19 -8.10 -0.90 9.29
C LEU A 19 -7.29 -1.32 10.53
N SER A 20 -5.98 -1.56 10.37
CA SER A 20 -5.10 -1.91 11.47
C SER A 20 -4.94 -0.76 12.48
N ILE A 21 -4.72 0.47 11.99
CA ILE A 21 -4.58 1.66 12.83
C ILE A 21 -5.91 1.96 13.54
N GLY A 22 -7.00 1.96 12.78
CA GLY A 22 -8.33 2.24 13.34
C GLY A 22 -8.78 1.19 14.35
N GLY A 23 -8.42 -0.09 14.15
CA GLY A 23 -8.64 -1.15 15.14
C GLY A 23 -7.93 -0.85 16.45
N THR A 24 -6.67 -0.45 16.40
CA THR A 24 -5.90 -0.05 17.60
C THR A 24 -6.51 1.16 18.29
N LEU A 25 -7.02 2.16 17.55
CA LEU A 25 -7.72 3.30 18.15
C LEU A 25 -9.03 2.90 18.84
N LEU A 26 -9.81 1.98 18.24
CA LEU A 26 -11.02 1.43 18.84
C LEU A 26 -10.71 0.67 20.15
N GLU A 27 -9.67 -0.18 20.16
CA GLU A 27 -9.20 -0.89 21.36
C GLU A 27 -8.75 0.08 22.47
N ARG A 28 -8.26 1.26 22.12
CA ARG A 28 -7.89 2.34 23.06
C ARG A 28 -9.08 3.19 23.50
N GLY A 29 -10.31 2.84 23.07
CA GLY A 29 -11.56 3.47 23.52
C GLY A 29 -11.94 4.75 22.75
N HIS A 30 -11.43 4.95 21.54
CA HIS A 30 -11.84 6.04 20.67
C HIS A 30 -13.05 5.65 19.80
N ASP A 31 -13.76 6.62 19.26
CA ASP A 31 -14.79 6.45 18.22
C ASP A 31 -14.12 6.59 16.85
N VAL A 32 -14.25 5.57 16.00
CA VAL A 32 -13.56 5.53 14.71
C VAL A 32 -14.53 5.23 13.59
N ALA A 33 -14.46 6.06 12.55
CA ALA A 33 -15.24 5.90 11.35
C ALA A 33 -14.37 5.96 10.10
N TRP A 34 -14.87 5.36 9.03
CA TRP A 34 -14.33 5.48 7.69
C TRP A 34 -15.36 6.08 6.75
N ALA A 35 -14.90 6.78 5.71
CA ALA A 35 -15.72 7.29 4.62
C ALA A 35 -15.08 6.92 3.28
N GLY A 36 -15.88 6.50 2.31
CA GLY A 36 -15.39 6.12 0.97
C GLY A 36 -16.51 5.86 -0.03
N MET A 37 -16.16 5.82 -1.32
CA MET A 37 -17.12 5.65 -2.42
C MET A 37 -17.43 4.17 -2.74
N THR A 38 -16.71 3.21 -2.16
CA THR A 38 -16.92 1.79 -2.45
C THR A 38 -17.79 1.16 -1.40
N LYS A 39 -18.80 0.39 -1.81
CA LYS A 39 -19.62 -0.39 -0.89
C LYS A 39 -18.81 -1.53 -0.29
N LEU A 40 -18.35 -1.37 0.94
CA LEU A 40 -17.53 -2.33 1.64
C LEU A 40 -18.35 -3.20 2.61
N ASN A 41 -17.95 -4.46 2.76
CA ASN A 41 -18.55 -5.36 3.74
C ASN A 41 -18.03 -5.00 5.14
N MET A 42 -18.95 -4.70 6.07
CA MET A 42 -18.62 -4.35 7.46
C MET A 42 -17.86 -5.44 8.22
N LYS A 43 -17.90 -6.70 7.77
CA LYS A 43 -17.11 -7.79 8.36
C LYS A 43 -15.60 -7.62 8.18
N LEU A 44 -15.19 -6.75 7.26
CA LEU A 44 -13.77 -6.42 7.02
C LEU A 44 -13.25 -5.37 8.01
N PHE A 45 -14.16 -4.63 8.65
CA PHE A 45 -13.79 -3.59 9.60
C PHE A 45 -13.63 -4.14 11.01
N PRO A 46 -12.81 -3.51 11.86
CA PRO A 46 -12.71 -3.84 13.27
C PRO A 46 -14.07 -3.71 13.97
N SER A 47 -14.27 -4.50 15.02
CA SER A 47 -15.50 -4.42 15.83
C SER A 47 -15.69 -3.02 16.41
N GLY A 48 -16.88 -2.46 16.31
CA GLY A 48 -17.19 -1.09 16.75
C GLY A 48 -16.94 0.00 15.71
N ALA A 49 -16.38 -0.33 14.56
CA ALA A 49 -16.17 0.60 13.44
C ALA A 49 -17.49 1.09 12.85
N LYS A 50 -17.47 2.32 12.34
CA LYS A 50 -18.53 2.90 11.51
C LYS A 50 -18.02 3.08 10.08
N TYR A 51 -18.91 2.93 9.10
CA TYR A 51 -18.58 3.21 7.71
C TYR A 51 -19.65 4.10 7.07
N PHE A 52 -19.21 5.23 6.56
CA PHE A 52 -20.02 6.14 5.77
C PHE A 52 -19.80 5.86 4.29
N TYR A 53 -20.69 5.11 3.69
CA TYR A 53 -20.68 4.87 2.27
C TYR A 53 -21.25 6.09 1.55
N MET A 54 -20.46 6.64 0.62
CA MET A 54 -20.79 7.87 -0.13
C MET A 54 -21.64 7.50 -1.35
N GLU A 55 -22.86 7.06 -1.09
CA GLU A 55 -23.80 6.55 -2.11
C GLU A 55 -24.25 7.64 -3.10
N LYS A 56 -24.45 8.87 -2.62
CA LYS A 56 -24.83 9.99 -3.49
C LYS A 56 -23.72 10.30 -4.50
N THR A 57 -22.47 10.30 -4.04
CA THR A 57 -21.29 10.53 -4.86
C THR A 57 -21.12 9.42 -5.90
N GLU A 58 -21.21 8.15 -5.49
CA GLU A 58 -21.08 7.02 -6.40
C GLU A 58 -22.17 7.02 -7.46
N SER A 59 -23.44 7.10 -7.06
CA SER A 59 -24.58 7.06 -7.98
C SER A 59 -24.60 8.21 -9.00
N LYS A 60 -24.15 9.41 -8.59
CA LYS A 60 -24.05 10.57 -9.47
C LYS A 60 -22.92 10.45 -10.50
N ASN A 61 -21.86 9.72 -10.17
CA ASN A 61 -20.60 9.67 -10.92
C ASN A 61 -20.21 8.26 -11.39
N GLU A 62 -21.11 7.29 -11.40
CA GLU A 62 -20.85 5.87 -11.68
C GLU A 62 -19.97 5.65 -12.92
N LYS A 63 -20.34 6.25 -14.06
CA LYS A 63 -19.59 6.12 -15.31
C LYS A 63 -18.17 6.69 -15.22
N GLU A 64 -17.99 7.79 -14.49
CA GLU A 64 -16.66 8.41 -14.33
C GLU A 64 -15.79 7.59 -13.40
N ILE A 65 -16.36 7.04 -12.33
CA ILE A 65 -15.67 6.11 -11.41
C ILE A 65 -15.23 4.85 -12.16
N GLU A 66 -16.12 4.25 -12.97
CA GLU A 66 -15.78 3.10 -13.81
C GLU A 66 -14.65 3.44 -14.80
N ARG A 67 -14.73 4.61 -15.45
CA ARG A 67 -13.68 5.10 -16.35
C ARG A 67 -12.34 5.19 -15.65
N ILE A 68 -12.30 5.79 -14.45
CA ILE A 68 -11.08 5.95 -13.65
C ILE A 68 -10.49 4.58 -13.26
N ILE A 69 -11.31 3.66 -12.80
CA ILE A 69 -10.88 2.31 -12.43
C ILE A 69 -10.30 1.57 -13.65
N LEU A 70 -10.92 1.69 -14.81
CA LEU A 70 -10.42 1.10 -16.06
C LEU A 70 -9.09 1.72 -16.50
N LEU A 71 -8.90 3.03 -16.33
CA LEU A 71 -7.66 3.71 -16.64
C LEU A 71 -6.52 3.26 -15.72
N GLN A 72 -6.78 3.11 -14.42
CA GLN A 72 -5.79 2.59 -13.47
C GLN A 72 -5.31 1.17 -13.86
N ASN A 73 -6.22 0.33 -14.33
CA ASN A 73 -5.86 -1.01 -14.81
C ASN A 73 -5.01 -1.01 -16.10
N LYS A 74 -5.02 0.09 -16.87
CA LYS A 74 -4.19 0.25 -18.07
C LYS A 74 -2.79 0.83 -17.77
N GLY A 75 -2.56 1.34 -16.57
CA GLY A 75 -1.33 2.04 -16.16
C GLY A 75 -0.08 1.14 -16.05
N ALA A 76 -0.18 -0.14 -16.39
CA ALA A 76 0.93 -1.06 -16.44
C ALA A 76 1.94 -0.65 -17.53
N ASN A 77 3.23 -0.57 -17.16
CA ASN A 77 4.34 -0.21 -18.05
C ASN A 77 4.31 1.22 -18.61
N MET A 78 3.54 2.13 -18.02
CA MET A 78 3.59 3.55 -18.39
C MET A 78 4.92 4.20 -17.97
N PRO A 79 5.45 5.15 -18.74
CA PRO A 79 6.51 6.06 -18.28
C PRO A 79 6.07 6.79 -17.00
N ALA A 80 7.03 7.08 -16.11
CA ALA A 80 6.74 7.66 -14.79
C ALA A 80 5.90 8.96 -14.86
N LEU A 81 6.19 9.83 -15.81
CA LEU A 81 5.45 11.08 -16.00
C LEU A 81 4.00 10.84 -16.44
N GLU A 82 3.77 9.86 -17.32
CA GLU A 82 2.41 9.50 -17.75
C GLU A 82 1.62 8.87 -16.61
N ALA A 83 2.26 8.02 -15.80
CA ALA A 83 1.65 7.43 -14.61
C ALA A 83 1.31 8.49 -13.56
N LEU A 84 2.18 9.49 -13.35
CA LEU A 84 1.92 10.61 -12.46
C LEU A 84 0.74 11.47 -12.97
N LYS A 85 0.68 11.73 -14.27
CA LYS A 85 -0.43 12.46 -14.90
C LYS A 85 -1.75 11.71 -14.74
N LEU A 86 -1.77 10.42 -15.04
CA LEU A 86 -2.93 9.55 -14.86
C LEU A 86 -3.41 9.55 -13.38
N GLY A 87 -2.46 9.49 -12.44
CA GLY A 87 -2.78 9.59 -11.02
C GLY A 87 -3.39 10.94 -10.66
N LEU A 88 -2.69 12.02 -10.95
CA LEU A 88 -3.08 13.36 -10.50
C LEU A 88 -4.32 13.89 -11.23
N GLU A 89 -4.25 14.01 -12.58
CA GLU A 89 -5.29 14.68 -13.36
C GLU A 89 -6.51 13.81 -13.67
N ASP A 90 -6.28 12.50 -13.92
CA ASP A 90 -7.36 11.60 -14.33
C ASP A 90 -7.96 10.78 -13.18
N THR A 91 -7.36 10.83 -11.97
CA THR A 91 -7.82 10.03 -10.82
C THR A 91 -8.03 10.87 -9.56
N TYR A 92 -6.97 11.40 -8.95
CA TYR A 92 -7.04 11.96 -7.59
C TYR A 92 -7.81 13.28 -7.53
N ILE A 93 -7.57 14.18 -8.49
CA ILE A 93 -8.31 15.44 -8.59
C ILE A 93 -9.79 15.21 -8.91
N PRO A 94 -10.18 14.38 -9.90
CA PRO A 94 -11.58 14.03 -10.13
C PRO A 94 -12.25 13.40 -8.91
N PHE A 95 -11.60 12.46 -8.22
CA PHE A 95 -12.15 11.88 -6.99
C PHE A 95 -12.39 12.94 -5.91
N ALA A 96 -11.43 13.83 -5.67
CA ALA A 96 -11.60 14.89 -4.69
C ALA A 96 -12.79 15.81 -5.02
N ARG A 97 -12.94 16.20 -6.29
CA ARG A 97 -14.07 17.02 -6.76
C ARG A 97 -15.41 16.32 -6.60
N MET A 98 -15.48 15.02 -6.86
CA MET A 98 -16.71 14.25 -6.69
C MET A 98 -17.10 14.08 -5.23
N MET A 99 -16.11 13.87 -4.35
CA MET A 99 -16.33 13.53 -2.96
C MET A 99 -16.61 14.72 -2.03
N ILE A 100 -16.20 15.94 -2.40
CA ILE A 100 -16.10 17.06 -1.44
C ILE A 100 -17.42 17.41 -0.75
N ASP A 101 -18.52 17.44 -1.50
CA ASP A 101 -19.83 17.85 -0.96
C ASP A 101 -20.34 16.83 0.07
N GLU A 102 -20.43 15.54 -0.32
CA GLU A 102 -20.93 14.48 0.57
C GLU A 102 -19.97 14.21 1.73
N PHE A 103 -18.66 14.33 1.49
CA PHE A 103 -17.68 14.20 2.57
C PHE A 103 -17.82 15.31 3.61
N ASN A 104 -18.08 16.55 3.20
CA ASN A 104 -18.36 17.67 4.11
C ASN A 104 -19.64 17.44 4.93
N GLU A 105 -20.71 16.86 4.34
CA GLU A 105 -21.91 16.45 5.07
C GLU A 105 -21.59 15.40 6.14
N ILE A 106 -20.77 14.40 5.82
CA ILE A 106 -20.31 13.37 6.76
C ILE A 106 -19.49 14.00 7.89
N VAL A 107 -18.58 14.92 7.59
CA VAL A 107 -17.79 15.65 8.61
C VAL A 107 -18.70 16.42 9.56
N GLU A 108 -19.72 17.11 9.06
CA GLU A 108 -20.69 17.85 9.88
C GLU A 108 -21.56 16.92 10.75
N GLN A 109 -21.93 15.78 10.22
CA GLN A 109 -22.72 14.76 10.96
C GLN A 109 -21.89 14.07 12.03
N TYR A 110 -20.69 13.60 11.70
CA TYR A 110 -19.84 12.79 12.58
C TYR A 110 -19.08 13.66 13.59
N LYS A 111 -18.68 14.87 13.18
CA LYS A 111 -17.89 15.84 13.96
C LYS A 111 -16.60 15.22 14.49
N PRO A 112 -15.67 14.84 13.59
CA PRO A 112 -14.40 14.25 13.99
C PRO A 112 -13.49 15.25 14.70
N ASP A 113 -12.71 14.79 15.67
CA ASP A 113 -11.62 15.56 16.28
C ASP A 113 -10.39 15.59 15.35
N VAL A 114 -10.20 14.53 14.55
CA VAL A 114 -9.12 14.39 13.57
C VAL A 114 -9.64 13.72 12.31
N ILE A 115 -9.27 14.28 11.14
CA ILE A 115 -9.43 13.60 9.86
C ILE A 115 -8.13 12.87 9.54
N VAL A 116 -8.22 11.58 9.17
CA VAL A 116 -7.08 10.78 8.75
C VAL A 116 -7.19 10.54 7.24
N ASN A 117 -6.38 11.24 6.48
CA ASN A 117 -6.45 11.31 5.03
C ASN A 117 -5.45 10.34 4.40
N ASP A 118 -5.91 9.49 3.48
CA ASP A 118 -4.97 8.77 2.62
C ASP A 118 -4.29 9.73 1.63
N CYS A 119 -3.03 9.51 1.29
CA CYS A 119 -2.21 10.43 0.50
C CYS A 119 -2.75 10.72 -0.91
N ILE A 120 -3.66 9.91 -1.42
CA ILE A 120 -4.30 10.10 -2.73
C ILE A 120 -5.78 10.51 -2.66
N THR A 121 -6.37 10.64 -1.47
CA THR A 121 -7.79 11.02 -1.31
C THR A 121 -8.01 12.51 -1.10
N PHE A 122 -7.13 13.35 -1.44
CA PHE A 122 -7.10 14.82 -1.31
C PHE A 122 -8.28 15.50 -0.57
N VAL A 123 -9.49 14.98 -0.68
CA VAL A 123 -10.69 15.52 -0.06
C VAL A 123 -10.59 15.64 1.47
N GLY A 124 -9.83 14.75 2.12
CA GLY A 124 -9.65 14.82 3.58
C GLY A 124 -8.90 16.06 4.02
N GLY A 125 -7.78 16.41 3.36
CA GLY A 125 -7.03 17.63 3.62
C GLY A 125 -7.82 18.89 3.28
N LEU A 126 -8.54 18.89 2.14
CA LEU A 126 -9.38 20.02 1.71
C LEU A 126 -10.51 20.27 2.72
N SER A 127 -11.24 19.23 3.12
CA SER A 127 -12.33 19.36 4.11
C SER A 127 -11.79 19.76 5.49
N ALA A 128 -10.65 19.23 5.90
CA ALA A 128 -9.99 19.60 7.14
C ALA A 128 -9.67 21.11 7.18
N GLN A 129 -9.16 21.65 6.09
CA GLN A 129 -8.88 23.09 5.95
C GLN A 129 -10.15 23.93 5.98
N LEU A 130 -11.19 23.54 5.21
CA LEU A 130 -12.48 24.25 5.17
C LEU A 130 -13.19 24.29 6.54
N LYS A 131 -13.06 23.22 7.32
CA LYS A 131 -13.74 23.06 8.62
C LYS A 131 -12.84 23.35 9.82
N ASN A 132 -11.58 23.76 9.59
CA ASN A 132 -10.58 24.02 10.63
C ASN A 132 -10.42 22.82 11.61
N ILE A 133 -10.33 21.61 11.06
CA ILE A 133 -10.12 20.36 11.79
C ILE A 133 -8.67 19.89 11.56
N PRO A 134 -7.93 19.46 12.60
CA PRO A 134 -6.60 18.88 12.39
C PRO A 134 -6.69 17.60 11.55
N PHE A 135 -5.70 17.39 10.67
CA PHE A 135 -5.65 16.17 9.91
C PHE A 135 -4.25 15.55 9.89
N ALA A 136 -4.22 14.24 9.74
CA ALA A 136 -3.03 13.46 9.47
C ALA A 136 -3.12 12.85 8.08
N THR A 137 -1.97 12.59 7.45
CA THR A 137 -1.88 11.83 6.22
C THR A 137 -1.32 10.45 6.50
N ILE A 138 -1.87 9.46 5.81
CA ILE A 138 -1.35 8.09 5.75
C ILE A 138 -0.82 7.85 4.34
N THR A 139 0.43 7.39 4.25
CA THR A 139 1.14 7.25 2.98
C THR A 139 1.63 5.81 2.81
N PRO A 140 0.88 4.95 2.07
CA PRO A 140 1.24 3.56 1.80
C PRO A 140 2.16 3.40 0.58
N ILE A 141 2.96 4.41 0.30
CA ILE A 141 4.03 4.41 -0.70
C ILE A 141 5.31 4.93 -0.06
N THR A 142 6.47 4.60 -0.63
CA THR A 142 7.74 5.11 -0.12
C THR A 142 7.92 6.60 -0.45
N PRO A 143 8.59 7.39 0.39
CA PRO A 143 8.91 8.78 0.06
C PRO A 143 9.60 8.91 -1.30
N ASN A 144 9.29 9.96 -2.04
CA ASN A 144 9.83 10.28 -3.36
C ASN A 144 9.50 9.25 -4.49
N ALA A 145 8.63 8.26 -4.22
CA ALA A 145 8.28 7.26 -5.21
C ALA A 145 7.62 7.84 -6.47
N LEU A 146 6.85 8.91 -6.32
CA LEU A 146 6.07 9.52 -7.41
C LEU A 146 6.69 10.82 -7.93
N ASN A 147 7.48 11.51 -7.13
CA ASN A 147 8.05 12.80 -7.51
C ASN A 147 9.35 13.06 -6.75
N ASP A 148 10.44 13.29 -7.49
CA ASP A 148 11.68 13.85 -6.94
C ASP A 148 11.75 15.33 -7.34
N PRO A 149 11.48 16.26 -6.40
CA PRO A 149 11.47 17.70 -6.68
C PRO A 149 12.78 18.24 -7.25
N GLN A 150 13.91 17.60 -6.92
CA GLN A 150 15.23 18.05 -7.38
C GLN A 150 15.51 17.63 -8.82
N SER A 151 14.99 16.48 -9.24
CA SER A 151 15.25 15.94 -10.59
C SER A 151 14.33 16.51 -11.67
N ALA A 152 13.15 17.06 -11.31
CA ALA A 152 12.13 17.50 -12.26
C ALA A 152 11.37 18.77 -11.83
N PRO A 153 12.01 19.98 -11.79
CA PRO A 153 11.40 21.20 -11.27
C PRO A 153 10.08 21.59 -11.98
N LYS A 154 10.00 21.41 -13.31
CA LYS A 154 8.77 21.69 -14.09
C LYS A 154 7.63 20.75 -13.74
N VAL A 155 7.92 19.51 -13.40
CA VAL A 155 6.91 18.54 -12.93
C VAL A 155 6.40 18.95 -11.57
N THR A 156 7.28 19.35 -10.68
CA THR A 156 6.91 19.86 -9.34
C THR A 156 6.02 21.09 -9.43
N GLU A 157 6.38 22.06 -10.27
CA GLU A 157 5.57 23.25 -10.52
C GLU A 157 4.18 22.92 -11.10
N TRP A 158 4.12 21.98 -12.05
CA TRP A 158 2.84 21.53 -12.61
C TRP A 158 1.97 20.82 -11.57
N VAL A 159 2.54 19.93 -10.74
CA VAL A 159 1.83 19.26 -9.64
C VAL A 159 1.29 20.31 -8.67
N HIS A 160 2.15 21.23 -8.19
CA HIS A 160 1.75 22.32 -7.30
C HIS A 160 0.60 23.14 -7.86
N LYS A 161 0.71 23.59 -9.10
CA LYS A 161 -0.37 24.35 -9.76
C LYS A 161 -1.68 23.57 -9.80
N SER A 162 -1.63 22.31 -10.18
CA SER A 162 -2.83 21.45 -10.27
C SER A 162 -3.54 21.31 -8.91
N ILE A 163 -2.76 21.21 -7.84
CA ILE A 163 -3.24 21.16 -6.46
C ILE A 163 -3.87 22.51 -6.06
N ILE A 164 -3.20 23.63 -6.29
CA ILE A 164 -3.72 24.95 -5.97
C ILE A 164 -5.02 25.24 -6.76
N ASP A 165 -5.09 24.85 -8.03
CA ASP A 165 -6.32 24.99 -8.82
C ASP A 165 -7.47 24.13 -8.25
N LEU A 166 -7.19 22.93 -7.71
CA LEU A 166 -8.18 22.14 -6.99
C LEU A 166 -8.62 22.83 -5.68
N GLN A 167 -7.70 23.40 -4.92
CA GLN A 167 -8.02 24.15 -3.67
C GLN A 167 -8.92 25.35 -3.95
N ARG A 168 -8.60 26.12 -4.98
CA ARG A 168 -9.44 27.25 -5.40
C ARG A 168 -10.84 26.82 -5.86
N PHE A 169 -10.94 25.67 -6.55
CA PHE A 169 -12.22 25.09 -6.94
C PHE A 169 -13.16 24.84 -5.75
N VAL A 170 -12.62 24.45 -4.59
CA VAL A 170 -13.39 24.20 -3.37
C VAL A 170 -13.47 25.42 -2.43
N GLY A 171 -12.95 26.58 -2.85
CA GLY A 171 -13.03 27.83 -2.09
C GLY A 171 -11.92 28.06 -1.08
N ILE A 172 -10.78 27.41 -1.27
CA ILE A 172 -9.56 27.62 -0.45
C ILE A 172 -8.61 28.52 -1.25
N ASP A 173 -8.35 29.72 -0.75
CA ASP A 173 -7.40 30.68 -1.32
C ASP A 173 -5.99 30.48 -0.75
N GLY A 174 -5.00 30.98 -1.51
CA GLY A 174 -3.58 30.94 -1.13
C GLY A 174 -2.76 29.94 -1.95
N ASP A 175 -1.48 29.85 -1.64
CA ASP A 175 -0.49 29.02 -2.35
C ASP A 175 0.07 27.89 -1.48
N GLU A 176 -0.47 27.68 -0.28
CA GLU A 176 -0.10 26.57 0.58
C GLU A 176 -0.90 25.31 0.20
N GLU A 177 -0.21 24.17 0.04
CA GLU A 177 -0.84 22.89 -0.30
C GLU A 177 -1.35 22.16 0.95
N PHE A 178 -2.62 21.69 0.88
CA PHE A 178 -3.28 20.90 1.94
C PHE A 178 -3.58 19.46 1.54
N MET A 179 -2.81 18.90 0.59
CA MET A 179 -2.99 17.51 0.15
C MET A 179 -2.41 16.53 1.17
N GLN A 180 -1.27 16.89 1.73
CA GLN A 180 -0.61 16.12 2.76
C GLN A 180 -0.43 16.99 4.01
N SER A 181 -0.64 16.37 5.17
CA SER A 181 -0.54 17.07 6.44
C SER A 181 0.90 17.47 6.77
N LYS A 182 1.07 18.73 7.17
CA LYS A 182 2.30 19.23 7.78
C LYS A 182 2.29 19.11 9.32
N LEU A 183 1.22 18.52 9.90
CA LEU A 183 1.17 18.14 11.31
C LEU A 183 1.68 16.71 11.50
N LEU A 184 1.20 15.78 10.67
CA LEU A 184 1.57 14.37 10.76
C LEU A 184 1.36 13.68 9.41
N ASN A 185 2.43 13.16 8.82
CA ASN A 185 2.41 12.30 7.66
C ASN A 185 3.09 10.96 8.00
N MET A 186 2.32 9.87 8.03
CA MET A 186 2.76 8.55 8.45
C MET A 186 3.06 7.64 7.26
N TYR A 187 4.28 7.11 7.21
CA TYR A 187 4.73 6.16 6.19
C TYR A 187 4.80 4.74 6.77
N TYR A 188 4.21 3.76 6.08
CA TYR A 188 4.16 2.35 6.49
C TYR A 188 5.46 1.59 6.22
N THR A 189 6.56 2.20 6.52
CA THR A 189 7.88 1.65 6.28
C THR A 189 8.83 2.17 7.36
N SER A 190 10.12 1.82 7.31
CA SER A 190 11.12 2.41 8.15
C SER A 190 11.99 3.41 7.40
N GLN A 191 12.54 4.35 8.14
CA GLN A 191 13.50 5.31 7.61
C GLN A 191 14.74 4.60 7.05
N LEU A 192 15.20 3.53 7.72
CA LEU A 192 16.32 2.71 7.29
C LEU A 192 16.06 2.09 5.91
N PHE A 193 14.88 1.47 5.71
CA PHE A 193 14.52 0.88 4.42
C PHE A 193 14.48 1.91 3.30
N CYS A 194 14.04 3.14 3.59
CA CYS A 194 14.01 4.24 2.62
C CYS A 194 15.40 4.85 2.35
N GLY A 195 16.44 4.47 3.09
CA GLY A 195 17.78 5.03 2.94
C GLY A 195 17.88 6.52 3.27
N LEU A 196 17.00 7.03 4.16
CA LEU A 196 16.94 8.43 4.52
C LEU A 196 17.73 8.69 5.82
N ASP A 197 18.50 9.77 5.85
CA ASP A 197 19.14 10.25 7.07
C ASP A 197 18.20 11.16 7.88
N ASN A 198 18.51 11.35 9.17
CA ASN A 198 17.69 12.16 10.06
C ASN A 198 17.61 13.64 9.65
N ALA A 199 18.60 14.15 8.95
CA ALA A 199 18.64 15.55 8.53
C ALA A 199 17.72 15.84 7.35
N SER A 200 17.43 14.81 6.55
CA SER A 200 16.56 14.92 5.37
C SER A 200 15.08 14.68 5.66
N VAL A 201 14.71 14.26 6.90
CA VAL A 201 13.33 13.92 7.27
C VAL A 201 12.66 15.10 8.00
N PRO A 202 11.62 15.73 7.41
CA PRO A 202 10.87 16.77 8.08
C PRO A 202 10.20 16.28 9.36
N PRO A 203 10.02 17.13 10.39
CA PRO A 203 9.46 16.72 11.68
C PRO A 203 8.07 16.08 11.63
N TYR A 204 7.25 16.48 10.66
CA TYR A 204 5.89 15.93 10.45
C TYR A 204 5.89 14.57 9.75
N MET A 205 6.97 14.17 9.11
CA MET A 205 7.12 12.86 8.48
C MET A 205 7.51 11.83 9.53
N LYS A 206 6.70 10.78 9.67
CA LYS A 206 6.93 9.71 10.64
C LYS A 206 6.91 8.36 9.96
N PHE A 207 7.92 7.55 10.22
CA PHE A 207 8.01 6.17 9.77
C PHE A 207 7.49 5.27 10.88
N ILE A 208 6.43 4.52 10.60
CA ILE A 208 5.73 3.71 11.61
C ILE A 208 5.98 2.21 11.44
N GLY A 209 6.80 1.81 10.47
CA GLY A 209 7.06 0.39 10.20
C GLY A 209 5.88 -0.32 9.54
N ALA A 210 5.95 -1.65 9.49
CA ALA A 210 4.86 -2.47 8.96
C ALA A 210 3.67 -2.50 9.93
N LEU A 211 2.46 -2.55 9.36
CA LEU A 211 1.22 -2.66 10.11
C LEU A 211 0.80 -4.13 10.22
N THR A 212 0.54 -4.57 11.44
CA THR A 212 0.21 -5.96 11.76
C THR A 212 -1.20 -6.09 12.35
N GLY A 213 -1.67 -7.33 12.59
CA GLY A 213 -2.92 -7.58 13.32
C GLY A 213 -4.18 -7.38 12.48
N ARG A 214 -4.08 -7.41 11.14
CA ARG A 214 -5.27 -7.47 10.28
C ARG A 214 -5.94 -8.83 10.47
N PRO A 215 -7.26 -8.86 10.70
CA PRO A 215 -7.98 -10.12 10.66
C PRO A 215 -7.85 -10.71 9.26
N ASP A 216 -7.28 -11.89 9.16
CA ASP A 216 -7.19 -12.64 7.91
C ASP A 216 -7.75 -14.04 8.13
N ASN A 217 -9.04 -14.19 7.88
CA ASN A 217 -9.78 -15.44 8.01
C ASN A 217 -9.88 -16.17 6.68
N THR A 218 -8.99 -15.89 5.72
CA THR A 218 -8.96 -16.57 4.42
C THR A 218 -8.69 -18.06 4.64
N PRO A 219 -9.56 -18.97 4.20
CA PRO A 219 -9.31 -20.40 4.30
C PRO A 219 -8.04 -20.78 3.53
N PHE A 220 -7.23 -21.67 4.10
CA PHE A 220 -6.03 -22.19 3.46
C PHE A 220 -5.82 -23.66 3.84
N ASP A 221 -5.37 -24.48 2.91
CA ASP A 221 -5.09 -25.90 3.15
C ASP A 221 -3.70 -26.11 3.76
N TRP A 222 -3.61 -25.85 5.07
CA TRP A 222 -2.37 -26.05 5.85
C TRP A 222 -1.88 -27.50 5.80
N LYS A 223 -2.80 -28.49 5.75
CA LYS A 223 -2.45 -29.91 5.67
C LYS A 223 -1.73 -30.23 4.37
N LYS A 224 -2.17 -29.64 3.25
CA LYS A 224 -1.49 -29.78 1.97
C LYS A 224 -0.10 -29.18 2.02
N LEU A 225 0.07 -28.00 2.65
CA LEU A 225 1.39 -27.39 2.82
C LEU A 225 2.33 -28.25 3.67
N GLU A 226 1.85 -28.84 4.77
CA GLU A 226 2.59 -29.76 5.63
C GLU A 226 2.99 -31.03 4.88
N ALA A 227 2.10 -31.59 4.07
CA ALA A 227 2.33 -32.80 3.28
C ALA A 227 3.40 -32.61 2.18
N MET A 228 3.72 -31.36 1.79
CA MET A 228 4.78 -31.04 0.83
C MET A 228 6.20 -31.21 1.41
N GLY A 229 6.31 -31.48 2.72
CA GLY A 229 7.60 -31.77 3.39
C GLY A 229 8.43 -30.51 3.73
N ASP A 230 9.71 -30.75 4.03
CA ASP A 230 10.64 -29.73 4.54
C ASP A 230 11.41 -28.97 3.44
N HIS A 231 10.90 -28.99 2.21
CA HIS A 231 11.48 -28.18 1.14
C HIS A 231 11.37 -26.68 1.43
N PRO A 232 12.32 -25.86 0.95
CA PRO A 232 12.21 -24.41 1.02
C PRO A 232 10.87 -23.95 0.40
N LYS A 233 10.23 -22.98 1.05
CA LYS A 233 8.90 -22.49 0.67
C LYS A 233 8.98 -21.12 0.05
N ILE A 234 8.42 -20.99 -1.15
CA ILE A 234 8.41 -19.76 -1.92
C ILE A 234 6.98 -19.25 -2.03
N TYR A 235 6.74 -18.01 -1.65
CA TYR A 235 5.46 -17.35 -1.85
C TYR A 235 5.51 -16.41 -3.06
N ILE A 236 4.55 -16.55 -3.98
CA ILE A 236 4.44 -15.72 -5.18
C ILE A 236 3.17 -14.88 -5.10
N SER A 237 3.32 -13.54 -5.14
CA SER A 237 2.19 -12.61 -5.17
C SER A 237 2.50 -11.38 -6.01
N ILE A 238 1.68 -11.14 -7.03
CA ILE A 238 1.74 -9.93 -7.86
C ILE A 238 0.59 -8.95 -7.60
N GLY A 239 -0.07 -9.10 -6.46
CA GLY A 239 -1.17 -8.24 -6.03
C GLY A 239 -2.43 -8.38 -6.90
N THR A 240 -3.33 -7.40 -6.77
CA THR A 240 -4.61 -7.36 -7.48
C THR A 240 -4.56 -6.55 -8.78
N VAL A 241 -3.49 -5.81 -9.02
CA VAL A 241 -3.28 -4.95 -10.19
C VAL A 241 -2.66 -5.77 -11.32
N LEU A 242 -3.04 -5.48 -12.60
CA LEU A 242 -2.41 -6.05 -13.80
C LEU A 242 -2.81 -7.48 -14.20
N VAL A 243 -4.11 -7.67 -14.42
CA VAL A 243 -4.67 -8.97 -14.84
C VAL A 243 -4.07 -9.51 -16.17
N GLN A 244 -3.73 -8.64 -17.12
CA GLN A 244 -3.31 -9.05 -18.47
C GLN A 244 -1.90 -9.66 -18.54
N SER A 245 -0.99 -9.30 -17.64
CA SER A 245 0.39 -9.81 -17.64
C SER A 245 0.58 -11.08 -16.80
N ARG A 246 -0.47 -11.57 -16.16
CA ARG A 246 -0.35 -12.64 -15.16
C ARG A 246 -0.02 -14.00 -15.78
N LYS A 247 -0.59 -14.32 -16.94
CA LYS A 247 -0.36 -15.62 -17.59
C LYS A 247 1.12 -15.82 -17.93
N ASP A 248 1.74 -14.86 -18.60
CA ASP A 248 3.16 -14.92 -18.97
C ASP A 248 4.06 -14.97 -17.73
N PHE A 249 3.75 -14.16 -16.71
CA PHE A 249 4.49 -14.17 -15.47
C PHE A 249 4.50 -15.56 -14.81
N PHE A 250 3.33 -16.16 -14.60
CA PHE A 250 3.23 -17.48 -13.96
C PHE A 250 3.81 -18.59 -14.83
N SER A 251 3.73 -18.51 -16.16
CA SER A 251 4.39 -19.46 -17.06
C SER A 251 5.91 -19.46 -16.86
N HIS A 252 6.54 -18.29 -16.71
CA HIS A 252 7.98 -18.21 -16.41
C HIS A 252 8.31 -18.76 -15.02
N MET A 253 7.44 -18.50 -14.01
CA MET A 253 7.65 -19.04 -12.66
C MET A 253 7.55 -20.57 -12.64
N ILE A 254 6.58 -21.13 -13.34
CA ILE A 254 6.44 -22.60 -13.47
C ILE A 254 7.69 -23.18 -14.14
N GLU A 255 8.10 -22.63 -15.28
CA GLU A 255 9.26 -23.15 -16.00
C GLU A 255 10.54 -23.12 -15.17
N ALA A 256 10.71 -22.07 -14.33
CA ALA A 256 11.86 -21.93 -13.47
C ALA A 256 11.83 -22.83 -12.22
N LEU A 257 10.65 -23.20 -11.71
CA LEU A 257 10.54 -23.78 -10.36
C LEU A 257 9.94 -25.19 -10.33
N LYS A 258 9.35 -25.69 -11.44
CA LYS A 258 8.65 -26.99 -11.48
C LYS A 258 9.51 -28.19 -11.13
N ASP A 259 10.81 -28.15 -11.52
CA ASP A 259 11.75 -29.25 -11.35
C ASP A 259 12.69 -29.03 -10.14
N ASN A 260 12.53 -27.93 -9.38
CA ASN A 260 13.33 -27.61 -8.23
C ASN A 260 12.75 -28.23 -6.93
N PRO A 261 13.57 -28.63 -5.97
CA PRO A 261 13.11 -29.16 -4.69
C PRO A 261 12.60 -28.03 -3.77
N VAL A 262 11.56 -27.34 -4.21
CA VAL A 262 10.90 -26.23 -3.49
C VAL A 262 9.39 -26.44 -3.49
N THR A 263 8.71 -25.90 -2.47
CA THR A 263 7.26 -25.78 -2.44
C THR A 263 6.87 -24.34 -2.79
N VAL A 264 6.02 -24.16 -3.77
CA VAL A 264 5.58 -22.85 -4.24
C VAL A 264 4.12 -22.60 -3.87
N ILE A 265 3.86 -21.49 -3.18
CA ILE A 265 2.50 -21.03 -2.88
C ILE A 265 2.23 -19.80 -3.76
N ALA A 266 1.31 -19.91 -4.72
CA ALA A 266 0.98 -18.82 -5.64
C ALA A 266 -0.39 -18.20 -5.33
N ALA A 267 -0.40 -16.91 -4.99
CA ALA A 267 -1.64 -16.12 -4.91
C ALA A 267 -2.09 -15.73 -6.33
N ALA A 268 -2.85 -16.63 -6.98
CA ALA A 268 -3.31 -16.49 -8.35
C ALA A 268 -4.67 -17.17 -8.56
N ASP A 269 -5.41 -16.75 -9.59
CA ASP A 269 -6.57 -17.49 -10.05
C ASP A 269 -6.10 -18.89 -10.54
N PRO A 270 -6.57 -19.98 -9.96
CA PRO A 270 -6.18 -21.32 -10.39
C PRO A 270 -6.43 -21.59 -11.89
N ASN A 271 -7.39 -20.88 -12.50
CA ASN A 271 -7.76 -21.03 -13.91
C ASN A 271 -6.95 -20.16 -14.86
N ILE A 272 -5.97 -19.39 -14.37
CA ILE A 272 -5.14 -18.53 -15.23
C ILE A 272 -4.23 -19.35 -16.16
N LEU A 273 -3.90 -20.58 -15.77
CA LEU A 273 -3.18 -21.58 -16.53
C LEU A 273 -3.97 -22.89 -16.55
N ASP A 274 -3.78 -23.68 -17.60
CA ASP A 274 -4.50 -24.95 -17.78
C ASP A 274 -4.05 -26.01 -16.77
N GLU A 275 -2.76 -25.99 -16.39
CA GLU A 275 -2.15 -26.94 -15.45
C GLU A 275 -1.14 -26.25 -14.53
N TRP A 276 -1.03 -26.77 -13.31
CA TRP A 276 -0.04 -26.36 -12.32
C TRP A 276 0.78 -27.56 -11.87
N PRO A 277 2.11 -27.42 -11.69
CA PRO A 277 2.97 -28.51 -11.21
C PRO A 277 2.59 -28.97 -9.79
N GLU A 278 2.93 -30.22 -9.45
CA GLU A 278 2.61 -30.82 -8.15
C GLU A 278 3.21 -30.08 -6.96
N ASN A 279 4.37 -29.44 -7.15
CA ASN A 279 5.03 -28.64 -6.12
C ASN A 279 4.43 -27.23 -5.94
N PHE A 280 3.27 -26.93 -6.63
CA PHE A 280 2.55 -25.65 -6.50
C PHE A 280 1.24 -25.83 -5.73
N ILE A 281 1.02 -24.93 -4.77
CA ILE A 281 -0.29 -24.67 -4.14
C ILE A 281 -0.80 -23.34 -4.67
N VAL A 282 -1.93 -23.35 -5.38
CA VAL A 282 -2.47 -22.16 -6.05
C VAL A 282 -3.84 -21.81 -5.49
N GLN A 283 -3.99 -20.58 -5.05
CA GLN A 283 -5.24 -20.08 -4.50
C GLN A 283 -5.36 -18.57 -4.75
N GLY A 284 -6.57 -18.11 -5.12
CA GLY A 284 -6.81 -16.70 -5.45
C GLY A 284 -6.47 -15.71 -4.34
N TYR A 285 -6.77 -16.09 -3.09
CA TYR A 285 -6.43 -15.35 -1.88
C TYR A 285 -5.87 -16.31 -0.84
N VAL A 286 -4.81 -15.90 -0.16
CA VAL A 286 -4.15 -16.67 0.91
C VAL A 286 -4.08 -15.83 2.18
N PRO A 287 -4.06 -16.45 3.37
CA PRO A 287 -3.88 -15.74 4.64
C PRO A 287 -2.42 -15.28 4.76
N GLN A 288 -2.06 -14.20 4.04
CA GLN A 288 -0.68 -13.75 3.83
C GLN A 288 0.07 -13.58 5.15
N SER A 289 -0.54 -12.97 6.15
CA SER A 289 0.13 -12.70 7.44
C SER A 289 0.55 -13.99 8.18
N GLU A 290 -0.25 -15.05 8.11
CA GLU A 290 0.09 -16.35 8.69
C GLU A 290 1.03 -17.13 7.78
N LEU A 291 0.78 -17.12 6.47
CA LEU A 291 1.58 -17.84 5.49
C LEU A 291 3.04 -17.41 5.51
N LEU A 292 3.31 -16.10 5.61
CA LEU A 292 4.68 -15.57 5.62
C LEU A 292 5.55 -16.09 6.75
N LYS A 293 4.96 -16.57 7.85
CA LYS A 293 5.71 -17.22 8.94
C LYS A 293 6.36 -18.54 8.54
N HIS A 294 5.93 -19.12 7.42
CA HIS A 294 6.39 -20.40 6.89
C HIS A 294 7.22 -20.27 5.61
N ILE A 295 7.51 -19.05 5.15
CA ILE A 295 8.12 -18.77 3.85
C ILE A 295 9.60 -18.41 3.97
N ASP A 296 10.40 -18.91 3.04
CA ASP A 296 11.83 -18.65 2.95
C ASP A 296 12.16 -17.52 1.97
N VAL A 297 11.43 -17.42 0.85
CA VAL A 297 11.60 -16.39 -0.18
C VAL A 297 10.24 -15.91 -0.67
N VAL A 298 10.09 -14.62 -0.88
CA VAL A 298 8.91 -14.04 -1.56
C VAL A 298 9.29 -13.56 -2.95
N ILE A 299 8.48 -13.92 -3.94
CA ILE A 299 8.56 -13.36 -5.30
C ILE A 299 7.36 -12.43 -5.48
N GLY A 300 7.64 -11.16 -5.73
CA GLY A 300 6.58 -10.15 -5.79
C GLY A 300 6.84 -9.00 -6.76
N HIS A 301 5.80 -8.21 -7.00
CA HIS A 301 5.85 -7.06 -7.90
C HIS A 301 6.39 -5.76 -7.25
N GLY A 302 6.44 -5.71 -5.91
CA GLY A 302 6.93 -4.54 -5.17
C GLY A 302 5.85 -3.58 -4.66
N GLY A 303 4.61 -4.03 -4.56
CA GLY A 303 3.60 -3.29 -3.80
C GLY A 303 4.01 -3.19 -2.33
N LEU A 304 3.97 -1.97 -1.76
CA LEU A 304 4.58 -1.70 -0.46
C LEU A 304 4.01 -2.57 0.67
N ASN A 305 2.71 -2.87 0.68
CA ASN A 305 2.10 -3.70 1.72
C ASN A 305 2.72 -5.11 1.77
N THR A 306 2.75 -5.82 0.63
CA THR A 306 3.37 -7.15 0.56
C THR A 306 4.86 -7.08 0.89
N THR A 307 5.55 -6.03 0.43
CA THR A 307 6.97 -5.80 0.73
C THR A 307 7.19 -5.62 2.24
N CYS A 308 6.38 -4.79 2.90
CA CYS A 308 6.48 -4.56 4.33
C CYS A 308 6.11 -5.81 5.14
N ASP A 309 5.06 -6.54 4.75
CA ASP A 309 4.70 -7.80 5.39
C ASP A 309 5.83 -8.85 5.25
N THR A 310 6.49 -8.91 4.09
CA THR A 310 7.63 -9.78 3.83
C THR A 310 8.81 -9.45 4.74
N PHE A 311 9.23 -8.19 4.77
CA PHE A 311 10.37 -7.79 5.61
C PHE A 311 10.03 -7.79 7.10
N MET A 312 8.77 -7.62 7.50
CA MET A 312 8.36 -7.82 8.89
C MET A 312 8.58 -9.26 9.36
N ASN A 313 8.64 -10.22 8.43
CA ASN A 313 9.01 -11.61 8.71
C ASN A 313 10.51 -11.89 8.43
N GLY A 314 11.32 -10.89 8.10
CA GLY A 314 12.75 -11.03 7.82
C GLY A 314 13.03 -11.92 6.61
N ILE A 315 12.17 -11.92 5.59
CA ILE A 315 12.24 -12.77 4.40
C ILE A 315 12.85 -11.98 3.24
N PRO A 316 13.86 -12.50 2.52
CA PRO A 316 14.38 -11.85 1.32
C PRO A 316 13.41 -11.96 0.14
N MET A 317 13.51 -11.02 -0.82
CA MET A 317 12.59 -10.94 -1.95
C MET A 317 13.28 -11.04 -3.32
N LEU A 318 12.67 -11.79 -4.24
CA LEU A 318 12.81 -11.56 -5.68
C LEU A 318 11.74 -10.56 -6.12
N ILE A 319 12.16 -9.40 -6.60
CA ILE A 319 11.23 -8.33 -6.96
C ILE A 319 11.22 -8.07 -8.45
N ILE A 320 10.02 -8.10 -9.05
CA ILE A 320 9.78 -7.96 -10.49
C ILE A 320 8.76 -6.84 -10.69
N PRO A 321 9.22 -5.57 -10.72
CA PRO A 321 8.32 -4.43 -10.80
C PRO A 321 7.63 -4.38 -12.17
N MET A 322 6.32 -4.10 -12.13
CA MET A 322 5.44 -4.09 -13.31
C MET A 322 4.84 -2.70 -13.58
N ALA A 323 4.60 -1.89 -12.53
CA ALA A 323 3.93 -0.59 -12.67
C ALA A 323 4.19 0.36 -11.48
N PHE A 324 3.81 1.62 -11.64
CA PHE A 324 3.74 2.66 -10.61
C PHE A 324 5.01 2.82 -9.76
N ASP A 325 4.85 2.91 -8.44
CA ASP A 325 5.88 3.05 -7.42
C ASP A 325 6.76 1.80 -7.24
N GLN A 326 6.37 0.67 -7.83
CA GLN A 326 7.06 -0.61 -7.66
C GLN A 326 8.54 -0.57 -8.08
N SER A 327 8.88 0.19 -9.12
CA SER A 327 10.27 0.36 -9.55
C SER A 327 11.15 1.05 -8.52
N HIS A 328 10.59 2.00 -7.76
CA HIS A 328 11.27 2.67 -6.67
C HIS A 328 11.47 1.72 -5.49
N THR A 329 10.42 1.00 -5.07
CA THR A 329 10.51 -0.03 -4.03
C THR A 329 11.56 -1.09 -4.38
N ALA A 330 11.58 -1.55 -5.66
CA ALA A 330 12.56 -2.52 -6.13
C ALA A 330 14.00 -1.99 -6.06
N GLN A 331 14.20 -0.70 -6.30
CA GLN A 331 15.51 -0.08 -6.16
C GLN A 331 15.98 -0.02 -4.71
N LEU A 332 15.07 0.31 -3.77
CA LEU A 332 15.38 0.30 -2.34
C LEU A 332 15.78 -1.10 -1.86
N ILE A 333 15.03 -2.14 -2.23
CA ILE A 333 15.32 -3.55 -1.92
C ILE A 333 16.72 -3.95 -2.43
N GLN A 334 17.03 -3.61 -3.68
CA GLN A 334 18.31 -3.92 -4.29
C GLN A 334 19.46 -3.15 -3.62
N ASN A 335 19.28 -1.84 -3.36
CA ASN A 335 20.31 -1.00 -2.75
C ASN A 335 20.65 -1.45 -1.32
N TYR A 336 19.64 -1.89 -0.56
CA TYR A 336 19.84 -2.40 0.80
C TYR A 336 20.42 -3.82 0.82
N GLY A 337 20.36 -4.55 -0.30
CA GLY A 337 20.84 -5.93 -0.39
C GLY A 337 19.92 -6.97 0.27
N CYS A 338 18.64 -6.65 0.48
CA CYS A 338 17.64 -7.56 1.05
C CYS A 338 16.81 -8.30 -0.02
N GLY A 339 17.18 -8.17 -1.30
CA GLY A 339 16.55 -8.88 -2.40
C GLY A 339 17.22 -8.64 -3.75
N ILE A 340 16.70 -9.33 -4.76
CA ILE A 340 17.19 -9.27 -6.14
C ILE A 340 16.08 -8.69 -7.02
N ARG A 341 16.45 -7.75 -7.90
CA ARG A 341 15.55 -7.13 -8.86
C ARG A 341 15.72 -7.72 -10.25
N ILE A 342 14.62 -8.17 -10.86
CA ILE A 342 14.55 -8.52 -12.28
C ILE A 342 13.56 -7.57 -12.96
N LYS A 343 13.95 -6.98 -14.11
CA LYS A 343 13.02 -6.16 -14.91
C LYS A 343 12.05 -7.10 -15.65
N TYR A 344 10.73 -6.85 -15.50
CA TYR A 344 9.69 -7.68 -16.12
C TYR A 344 9.91 -7.89 -17.62
N SER A 345 10.24 -6.82 -18.39
CA SER A 345 10.47 -6.89 -19.83
C SER A 345 11.74 -7.68 -20.26
N ARG A 346 12.56 -8.08 -19.30
CA ARG A 346 13.81 -8.85 -19.53
C ARG A 346 13.86 -10.13 -18.71
N MET A 347 12.73 -10.51 -18.11
CA MET A 347 12.62 -11.69 -17.27
C MET A 347 12.87 -12.96 -18.11
N ARG A 348 13.82 -13.78 -17.69
CA ARG A 348 14.14 -15.08 -18.29
C ARG A 348 14.12 -16.15 -17.20
N VAL A 349 13.77 -17.36 -17.57
CA VAL A 349 13.74 -18.54 -16.68
C VAL A 349 15.02 -18.67 -15.86
N LYS A 350 16.18 -18.68 -16.53
CA LYS A 350 17.49 -18.78 -15.88
C LYS A 350 17.81 -17.66 -14.88
N ASP A 351 17.30 -16.46 -15.11
CA ASP A 351 17.52 -15.34 -14.19
C ASP A 351 16.69 -15.54 -12.92
N ILE A 352 15.49 -16.14 -13.05
CA ILE A 352 14.62 -16.50 -11.91
C ILE A 352 15.25 -17.63 -11.10
N GLU A 353 15.68 -18.72 -11.75
CA GLU A 353 16.36 -19.86 -11.11
C GLU A 353 17.55 -19.36 -10.30
N HIS A 354 18.47 -18.63 -10.93
CA HIS A 354 19.65 -18.08 -10.24
C HIS A 354 19.29 -17.15 -9.08
N ALA A 355 18.31 -16.27 -9.25
CA ALA A 355 17.90 -15.36 -8.19
C ALA A 355 17.27 -16.08 -7.00
N VAL A 356 16.47 -17.11 -7.24
CA VAL A 356 15.89 -17.96 -6.19
C VAL A 356 16.96 -18.71 -5.43
N ASP A 357 17.92 -19.33 -6.12
CA ASP A 357 19.04 -20.01 -5.47
C ASP A 357 19.88 -19.07 -4.61
N GLU A 358 20.21 -17.90 -5.13
CA GLU A 358 20.91 -16.86 -4.36
C GLU A 358 20.15 -16.45 -3.11
N LEU A 359 18.83 -16.21 -3.21
CA LEU A 359 18.01 -15.80 -2.08
C LEU A 359 17.82 -16.90 -1.03
N LEU A 360 17.79 -18.17 -1.44
CA LEU A 360 17.68 -19.31 -0.54
C LEU A 360 19.00 -19.63 0.17
N TYR A 361 20.11 -19.61 -0.55
CA TYR A 361 21.37 -20.20 -0.07
C TYR A 361 22.46 -19.16 0.26
N ASN A 362 22.37 -17.93 -0.22
CA ASN A 362 23.28 -16.86 0.18
C ASN A 362 22.75 -16.12 1.43
N PRO A 363 23.39 -16.30 2.62
CA PRO A 363 22.85 -15.78 3.88
C PRO A 363 22.86 -14.26 3.99
N THR A 364 23.54 -13.55 3.08
CA THR A 364 23.63 -12.08 3.11
C THR A 364 22.27 -11.42 2.92
N TYR A 365 21.44 -11.95 2.02
CA TYR A 365 20.08 -11.45 1.78
C TYR A 365 19.17 -11.62 2.99
N LYS A 366 19.20 -12.78 3.63
CA LYS A 366 18.43 -13.07 4.85
C LYS A 366 18.88 -12.18 6.01
N LYS A 367 20.19 -11.94 6.13
CA LYS A 367 20.74 -11.03 7.15
C LYS A 367 20.23 -9.62 6.94
N ALA A 368 20.32 -9.07 5.73
CA ALA A 368 19.83 -7.74 5.39
C ALA A 368 18.31 -7.62 5.60
N ALA A 369 17.53 -8.65 5.22
CA ALA A 369 16.08 -8.67 5.47
C ALA A 369 15.75 -8.64 6.97
N LYS A 370 16.54 -9.30 7.84
CA LYS A 370 16.39 -9.25 9.30
C LYS A 370 16.75 -7.87 9.88
N GLU A 371 17.70 -7.16 9.31
CA GLU A 371 18.01 -5.78 9.72
C GLU A 371 16.84 -4.84 9.41
N ILE A 372 16.20 -5.00 8.25
CA ILE A 372 14.95 -4.26 7.93
C ILE A 372 13.82 -4.68 8.87
N GLN A 373 13.65 -5.97 9.17
CA GLN A 373 12.69 -6.46 10.17
C GLN A 373 12.83 -5.72 11.49
N GLN A 374 14.05 -5.65 12.02
CA GLN A 374 14.32 -4.96 13.28
C GLN A 374 13.95 -3.48 13.22
N SER A 375 14.29 -2.80 12.13
CA SER A 375 13.93 -1.39 11.93
C SER A 375 12.41 -1.14 11.86
N PHE A 376 11.64 -2.10 11.33
CA PHE A 376 10.17 -2.03 11.30
C PHE A 376 9.58 -2.23 12.69
N ILE A 377 10.13 -3.17 13.48
CA ILE A 377 9.71 -3.41 14.87
C ILE A 377 9.97 -2.16 15.73
N GLU A 378 11.15 -1.55 15.60
CA GLU A 378 11.55 -0.34 16.33
C GLU A 378 10.69 0.89 15.96
N ALA A 379 10.19 0.96 14.74
CA ALA A 379 9.28 2.01 14.29
C ALA A 379 7.89 1.95 14.95
N GLY A 380 7.48 0.81 15.55
CA GLY A 380 6.38 0.69 16.51
C GLY A 380 5.00 0.37 15.93
N GLY A 381 4.83 0.29 14.61
CA GLY A 381 3.61 -0.20 13.95
C GLY A 381 2.33 0.54 14.35
N ASN A 382 1.24 -0.21 14.46
CA ASN A 382 -0.10 0.30 14.78
C ASN A 382 -0.14 1.10 16.09
N LYS A 383 0.60 0.65 17.10
CA LYS A 383 0.67 1.31 18.41
C LYS A 383 1.22 2.73 18.26
N ARG A 384 2.36 2.86 17.56
CA ARG A 384 2.99 4.17 17.33
C ARG A 384 2.11 5.07 16.46
N ALA A 385 1.44 4.53 15.46
CA ALA A 385 0.48 5.27 14.64
C ALA A 385 -0.67 5.85 15.47
N ALA A 386 -1.26 5.04 16.36
CA ALA A 386 -2.34 5.49 17.25
C ALA A 386 -1.86 6.59 18.22
N GLU A 387 -0.67 6.42 18.82
CA GLU A 387 -0.06 7.44 19.71
C GLU A 387 0.15 8.77 18.97
N LEU A 388 0.70 8.74 17.76
CA LEU A 388 0.90 9.94 16.95
C LEU A 388 -0.41 10.64 16.61
N LEU A 389 -1.48 9.88 16.31
CA LEU A 389 -2.81 10.43 16.05
C LEU A 389 -3.43 11.06 17.31
N GLU A 390 -3.18 10.49 18.49
CA GLU A 390 -3.62 11.08 19.77
C GLU A 390 -2.84 12.36 20.11
N GLU A 391 -1.53 12.41 19.79
CA GLU A 391 -0.67 13.57 20.02
C GLU A 391 -1.22 14.83 19.31
N ILE A 392 -1.69 14.72 18.05
CA ILE A 392 -2.20 15.87 17.29
C ILE A 392 -3.52 16.46 17.84
N ILE A 393 -4.29 15.72 18.61
CA ILE A 393 -5.49 16.23 19.28
C ILE A 393 -5.10 17.24 20.36
N THR A 394 -3.98 17.01 21.05
CA THR A 394 -3.52 17.82 22.18
C THR A 394 -2.86 19.14 21.77
N VAL A 395 -2.34 19.21 20.54
CA VAL A 395 -1.68 20.43 20.02
C VAL A 395 -2.67 21.58 19.80
N LYS A 396 -3.97 21.31 19.73
CA LYS A 396 -5.03 22.28 19.47
C LYS A 396 -5.76 22.81 20.73
N LYS A 397 -5.41 22.26 21.91
CA LYS A 397 -5.92 22.74 23.21
C LYS A 397 -4.93 23.71 23.83
#